data_1aba3f8f720c2f7fd5e2b652e8c1983b
#
_entry.id   1aba3f8f720c2f7fd5e2b652e8c1983b
#
_cell.length_a   1.000
_cell.length_b   1.000
_cell.length_c   1.000
_cell.angle_alpha   90.00
_cell.angle_beta   90.00
_cell.angle_gamma   90.00
#
_symmetry.space_group_name_H-M   'P 1'
#
loop_
_entity.id
_entity.type
_entity.pdbx_description
1 polymer ?
#
loop_
_entity_poly.entity_id
_entity_poly.type
_entity_poly.pdbx_seq_one_letter_code
_entity_poly.pdbx_strand_id
1 'polypeptide(L)'
;DIIFKNEQPIGAYPGGSSFNALVSLGRSGIDCTLISEAGNDRVGRHVVSFLKESGVNADNVNIFPDSKSPVSLAFLDEQNNAEYIFYKDHPHDQLDFVYPDIQQDDILLFGSYYALNPVIRPQMVALLDDARTHGAIIYYDVNFRQSHKNEVMKLTPNLLENLEYADIVRGSHEDFEVLYKKDDPDKVY
;
A
#
# COMPACT_ATOMS: atom_id res chain seq x y z
N ASP A 1 6.11 10.26 5.05
CA ASP A 1 6.25 11.31 4.03
C ASP A 1 6.78 12.59 4.68
N ILE A 2 7.77 13.23 4.06
CA ILE A 2 8.21 14.60 4.39
C ILE A 2 7.65 15.51 3.29
N ILE A 3 6.83 16.47 3.67
CA ILE A 3 6.09 17.33 2.74
C ILE A 3 6.82 18.65 2.57
N PHE A 4 7.06 19.04 1.32
CA PHE A 4 7.68 20.31 0.94
C PHE A 4 6.66 21.17 0.18
N LYS A 5 6.71 22.47 0.43
CA LYS A 5 6.02 23.50 -0.35
C LYS A 5 6.96 24.67 -0.56
N ASN A 6 7.11 25.16 -1.79
CA ASN A 6 8.08 26.19 -2.14
C ASN A 6 9.49 25.82 -1.66
N GLU A 7 9.94 24.59 -1.91
CA GLU A 7 11.25 24.03 -1.52
C GLU A 7 11.53 24.04 0.02
N GLN A 8 10.52 24.30 0.84
CA GLN A 8 10.64 24.29 2.30
C GLN A 8 9.85 23.12 2.89
N PRO A 9 10.43 22.38 3.86
CA PRO A 9 9.68 21.33 4.55
C PRO A 9 8.60 21.96 5.43
N ILE A 10 7.36 21.51 5.26
CA ILE A 10 6.20 22.01 6.00
C ILE A 10 5.65 21.00 6.99
N GLY A 11 6.04 19.73 6.89
CA GLY A 11 5.61 18.70 7.82
C GLY A 11 6.19 17.33 7.52
N ALA A 12 6.05 16.43 8.49
CA ALA A 12 6.40 15.02 8.33
C ALA A 12 5.30 14.17 8.97
N TYR A 13 4.75 13.23 8.20
CA TYR A 13 3.62 12.42 8.62
C TYR A 13 3.82 10.97 8.17
N PRO A 14 3.45 9.97 8.98
CA PRO A 14 3.27 8.62 8.49
C PRO A 14 2.23 8.61 7.36
N GLY A 15 2.45 7.80 6.34
CA GLY A 15 1.55 7.75 5.19
C GLY A 15 1.76 6.53 4.30
N GLY A 16 0.91 6.43 3.31
CA GLY A 16 0.81 5.34 2.35
C GLY A 16 -0.64 5.10 2.00
N SER A 17 -0.93 4.50 0.84
CA SER A 17 -2.32 4.30 0.36
C SER A 17 -3.16 3.52 1.38
N SER A 18 -2.89 2.23 1.56
CA SER A 18 -3.62 1.39 2.53
C SER A 18 -3.44 1.86 3.97
N PHE A 19 -2.27 2.41 4.31
CA PHE A 19 -2.00 2.98 5.62
C PHE A 19 -3.01 4.09 5.99
N ASN A 20 -3.23 5.05 5.09
CA ASN A 20 -4.16 6.14 5.31
C ASN A 20 -5.61 5.67 5.43
N ALA A 21 -6.00 4.66 4.65
CA ALA A 21 -7.31 4.03 4.74
C ALA A 21 -7.53 3.40 6.12
N LEU A 22 -6.56 2.58 6.58
CA LEU A 22 -6.64 1.92 7.89
C LEU A 22 -6.63 2.90 9.05
N VAL A 23 -5.82 3.97 8.99
CA VAL A 23 -5.83 5.05 10.01
C VAL A 23 -7.22 5.70 10.09
N SER A 24 -7.88 5.92 8.96
CA SER A 24 -9.24 6.48 8.93
C SER A 24 -10.26 5.52 9.54
N LEU A 25 -10.17 4.23 9.23
CA LEU A 25 -11.03 3.18 9.77
C LEU A 25 -10.83 3.01 11.28
N GLY A 26 -9.57 2.88 11.73
CA GLY A 26 -9.25 2.72 13.16
C GLY A 26 -9.74 3.90 14.00
N ARG A 27 -9.55 5.14 13.51
CA ARG A 27 -10.10 6.35 14.16
C ARG A 27 -11.63 6.41 14.19
N SER A 28 -12.27 5.69 13.27
CA SER A 28 -13.74 5.54 13.25
C SER A 28 -14.21 4.39 14.13
N GLY A 29 -13.32 3.70 14.84
CA GLY A 29 -13.65 2.59 15.73
C GLY A 29 -13.87 1.25 15.03
N ILE A 30 -13.40 1.11 13.80
CA ILE A 30 -13.44 -0.15 13.04
C ILE A 30 -12.18 -0.95 13.39
N ASP A 31 -12.36 -2.21 13.79
CA ASP A 31 -11.24 -3.12 14.00
C ASP A 31 -10.49 -3.36 12.68
N CYS A 32 -9.22 -3.03 12.65
CA CYS A 32 -8.40 -3.20 11.46
C CYS A 32 -6.93 -3.49 11.82
N THR A 33 -6.27 -4.24 10.96
CA THR A 33 -4.89 -4.70 11.12
C THR A 33 -4.08 -4.31 9.89
N LEU A 34 -2.89 -3.74 10.10
CA LEU A 34 -1.95 -3.47 9.02
C LEU A 34 -0.94 -4.61 8.89
N ILE A 35 -0.87 -5.22 7.72
CA ILE A 35 0.21 -6.11 7.30
C ILE A 35 1.21 -5.27 6.52
N SER A 36 2.42 -5.10 7.04
CA SER A 36 3.44 -4.26 6.42
C SER A 36 4.83 -4.58 6.98
N GLU A 37 5.80 -3.78 6.57
CA GLU A 37 7.18 -3.85 7.06
C GLU A 37 7.71 -2.48 7.46
N ALA A 38 8.63 -2.45 8.40
CA ALA A 38 9.38 -1.26 8.80
C ALA A 38 10.77 -1.64 9.29
N GLY A 39 11.70 -0.69 9.28
CA GLY A 39 13.01 -0.86 9.89
C GLY A 39 12.96 -0.70 11.41
N ASN A 40 13.90 -1.30 12.13
CA ASN A 40 14.09 -1.09 13.56
C ASN A 40 14.81 0.25 13.83
N ASP A 41 14.24 1.32 13.35
CA ASP A 41 14.76 2.67 13.50
C ASP A 41 13.73 3.61 14.17
N ARG A 42 14.07 4.89 14.26
CA ARG A 42 13.17 5.88 14.87
C ARG A 42 11.91 6.10 14.04
N VAL A 43 12.02 6.01 12.71
CA VAL A 43 10.89 6.20 11.79
C VAL A 43 9.91 5.03 11.92
N GLY A 44 10.39 3.79 11.91
CA GLY A 44 9.57 2.60 12.08
C GLY A 44 8.83 2.59 13.42
N ARG A 45 9.52 2.90 14.52
CA ARG A 45 8.89 3.03 15.84
C ARG A 45 7.81 4.11 15.86
N HIS A 46 8.05 5.25 15.21
CA HIS A 46 7.05 6.32 15.11
C HIS A 46 5.82 5.87 14.30
N VAL A 47 6.02 5.18 13.17
CA VAL A 47 4.93 4.63 12.35
C VAL A 47 4.07 3.65 13.15
N VAL A 48 4.69 2.71 13.87
CA VAL A 48 3.97 1.73 14.71
C VAL A 48 3.20 2.42 15.85
N SER A 49 3.81 3.41 16.53
CA SER A 49 3.13 4.18 17.57
C SER A 49 1.90 4.91 17.02
N PHE A 50 2.06 5.58 15.88
CA PHE A 50 0.98 6.32 15.23
C PHE A 50 -0.20 5.41 14.81
N LEU A 51 0.07 4.19 14.32
CA LEU A 51 -0.96 3.20 14.02
C LEU A 51 -1.75 2.84 15.27
N LYS A 52 -1.06 2.47 16.35
CA LYS A 52 -1.68 2.09 17.63
C LYS A 52 -2.50 3.24 18.24
N GLU A 53 -1.98 4.46 18.20
CA GLU A 53 -2.69 5.68 18.65
C GLU A 53 -3.93 5.98 17.77
N SER A 54 -3.94 5.51 16.54
CA SER A 54 -5.06 5.65 15.60
C SER A 54 -6.04 4.46 15.65
N GLY A 55 -5.91 3.53 16.60
CA GLY A 55 -6.79 2.38 16.74
C GLY A 55 -6.55 1.25 15.73
N VAL A 56 -5.39 1.22 15.08
CA VAL A 56 -5.02 0.16 14.13
C VAL A 56 -4.13 -0.86 14.83
N ASN A 57 -4.45 -2.15 14.70
CA ASN A 57 -3.56 -3.21 15.14
C ASN A 57 -2.30 -3.25 14.25
N ALA A 58 -1.13 -3.10 14.86
CA ALA A 58 0.17 -3.07 14.20
C ALA A 58 1.04 -4.30 14.52
N ASP A 59 0.47 -5.36 15.09
CA ASP A 59 1.24 -6.55 15.50
C ASP A 59 1.73 -7.36 14.28
N ASN A 60 1.11 -7.15 13.12
CA ASN A 60 1.49 -7.74 11.83
C ASN A 60 2.43 -6.82 11.00
N VAL A 61 2.95 -5.75 11.61
CA VAL A 61 4.03 -4.95 11.00
C VAL A 61 5.36 -5.61 11.33
N ASN A 62 6.01 -6.17 10.32
CA ASN A 62 7.29 -6.85 10.47
C ASN A 62 8.43 -5.83 10.66
N ILE A 63 9.20 -5.98 11.73
CA ILE A 63 10.29 -5.06 12.07
C ILE A 63 11.65 -5.69 11.78
N PHE A 64 12.31 -5.19 10.74
CA PHE A 64 13.62 -5.69 10.31
C PHE A 64 14.76 -5.00 11.08
N PRO A 65 15.59 -5.75 11.83
CA PRO A 65 16.62 -5.16 12.69
C PRO A 65 17.71 -4.41 11.91
N ASP A 66 18.03 -4.87 10.71
CA ASP A 66 19.16 -4.35 9.90
C ASP A 66 18.70 -3.44 8.74
N SER A 67 17.42 -3.10 8.69
CA SER A 67 16.84 -2.23 7.66
C SER A 67 16.49 -0.85 8.16
N LYS A 68 16.36 0.06 7.20
CA LYS A 68 15.81 1.40 7.42
C LYS A 68 14.38 1.48 6.91
N SER A 69 13.54 2.15 7.69
CA SER A 69 12.18 2.44 7.28
C SER A 69 12.16 3.33 6.04
N PRO A 70 11.28 3.06 5.06
CA PRO A 70 11.17 3.89 3.87
C PRO A 70 10.74 5.31 4.22
N VAL A 71 11.30 6.27 3.49
CA VAL A 71 10.93 7.69 3.59
C VAL A 71 10.63 8.20 2.19
N SER A 72 9.56 8.97 2.04
CA SER A 72 9.27 9.71 0.82
C SER A 72 9.32 11.21 1.04
N LEU A 73 9.77 11.93 0.02
CA LEU A 73 9.68 13.37 -0.08
C LEU A 73 8.53 13.69 -1.03
N ALA A 74 7.58 14.51 -0.60
CA ALA A 74 6.45 14.96 -1.38
C ALA A 74 6.58 16.46 -1.63
N PHE A 75 6.82 16.85 -2.88
CA PHE A 75 6.92 18.26 -3.31
C PHE A 75 5.58 18.71 -3.87
N LEU A 76 4.93 19.66 -3.19
CA LEU A 76 3.64 20.19 -3.60
C LEU A 76 3.82 21.33 -4.59
N ASP A 77 3.09 21.27 -5.71
CA ASP A 77 2.93 22.38 -6.63
C ASP A 77 1.92 23.43 -6.10
N GLU A 78 1.64 24.46 -6.90
CA GLU A 78 0.67 25.53 -6.55
C GLU A 78 -0.76 25.00 -6.38
N GLN A 79 -1.11 23.90 -7.06
CA GLN A 79 -2.41 23.23 -7.02
C GLN A 79 -2.48 22.15 -5.91
N ASN A 80 -1.40 21.98 -5.13
CA ASN A 80 -1.19 20.93 -4.12
C ASN A 80 -1.14 19.49 -4.70
N ASN A 81 -0.81 19.32 -5.97
CA ASN A 81 -0.42 18.02 -6.49
C ASN A 81 0.99 17.69 -5.99
N ALA A 82 1.21 16.43 -5.63
CA ALA A 82 2.48 16.00 -5.07
C ALA A 82 3.33 15.24 -6.08
N GLU A 83 4.56 15.71 -6.29
CA GLU A 83 5.63 14.91 -6.89
C GLU A 83 6.37 14.17 -5.78
N TYR A 84 6.55 12.84 -5.94
CA TYR A 84 7.15 11.99 -4.93
C TYR A 84 8.53 11.50 -5.32
N ILE A 85 9.48 11.57 -4.38
CA ILE A 85 10.78 10.89 -4.42
C ILE A 85 10.81 9.89 -3.29
N PHE A 86 11.06 8.61 -3.61
CA PHE A 86 11.07 7.52 -2.64
C PHE A 86 12.49 7.09 -2.29
N TYR A 87 12.80 7.09 -0.99
CA TYR A 87 14.00 6.52 -0.43
C TYR A 87 13.62 5.23 0.29
N LYS A 88 13.95 4.10 -0.32
CA LYS A 88 13.66 2.77 0.22
C LYS A 88 14.96 2.03 0.41
N ASP A 89 15.11 1.38 1.54
CA ASP A 89 16.01 0.25 1.64
C ASP A 89 15.39 -0.92 0.86
N HIS A 90 16.21 -1.80 0.33
CA HIS A 90 15.72 -2.83 -0.59
C HIS A 90 14.63 -3.68 0.07
N PRO A 91 13.61 -4.12 -0.71
CA PRO A 91 12.67 -5.10 -0.22
C PRO A 91 13.45 -6.35 0.19
N HIS A 92 13.12 -6.87 1.35
CA HIS A 92 13.80 -8.04 1.89
C HIS A 92 13.30 -9.29 1.18
N ASP A 93 14.22 -10.13 0.70
CA ASP A 93 13.93 -11.43 0.09
C ASP A 93 13.26 -12.42 1.06
N GLN A 94 13.21 -12.06 2.35
CA GLN A 94 12.70 -12.88 3.45
C GLN A 94 11.58 -12.16 4.19
N LEU A 95 10.47 -11.89 3.49
CA LEU A 95 9.26 -11.41 4.15
C LEU A 95 8.56 -12.59 4.84
N ASP A 96 8.90 -12.81 6.10
CA ASP A 96 8.09 -13.63 6.99
C ASP A 96 6.87 -12.82 7.42
N PHE A 97 5.85 -12.78 6.57
CA PHE A 97 4.58 -12.21 6.99
C PHE A 97 3.99 -13.05 8.11
N VAL A 98 3.77 -12.41 9.25
CA VAL A 98 2.83 -12.96 10.23
C VAL A 98 1.44 -12.63 9.69
N TYR A 99 0.75 -13.62 9.14
CA TYR A 99 -0.61 -13.44 8.64
C TYR A 99 -1.56 -13.29 9.83
N PRO A 100 -2.54 -12.38 9.76
CA PRO A 100 -3.66 -12.37 10.70
C PRO A 100 -4.51 -13.63 10.46
N ASP A 101 -5.29 -13.99 11.47
CA ASP A 101 -6.32 -15.04 11.36
C ASP A 101 -7.53 -14.47 10.59
N ILE A 102 -7.56 -14.71 9.28
CA ILE A 102 -8.61 -14.20 8.39
C ILE A 102 -9.88 -15.03 8.58
N GLN A 103 -10.99 -14.35 8.79
CA GLN A 103 -12.30 -14.96 8.99
C GLN A 103 -13.24 -14.67 7.81
N GLN A 104 -14.34 -15.42 7.76
CA GLN A 104 -15.42 -15.15 6.82
C GLN A 104 -15.95 -13.72 7.00
N ASP A 105 -16.24 -13.05 5.89
CA ASP A 105 -16.73 -11.67 5.81
C ASP A 105 -15.72 -10.58 6.25
N ASP A 106 -14.47 -10.93 6.55
CA ASP A 106 -13.40 -9.95 6.66
C ASP A 106 -13.16 -9.27 5.31
N ILE A 107 -12.59 -8.08 5.34
CA ILE A 107 -12.20 -7.34 4.13
C ILE A 107 -10.68 -7.26 4.05
N LEU A 108 -10.09 -7.93 3.07
CA LEU A 108 -8.68 -7.79 2.74
C LEU A 108 -8.49 -6.65 1.73
N LEU A 109 -8.04 -5.48 2.22
CA LEU A 109 -7.65 -4.36 1.36
C LEU A 109 -6.16 -4.46 1.00
N PHE A 110 -5.86 -4.57 -0.27
CA PHE A 110 -4.48 -4.56 -0.78
C PHE A 110 -4.35 -3.70 -2.03
N GLY A 111 -3.12 -3.34 -2.40
CA GLY A 111 -2.97 -2.55 -3.62
C GLY A 111 -1.65 -1.81 -3.76
N SER A 112 -1.68 -0.79 -4.59
CA SER A 112 -0.58 0.08 -5.00
C SER A 112 0.63 -0.69 -5.56
N TYR A 113 1.75 -0.03 -5.78
CA TYR A 113 2.98 -0.63 -6.29
C TYR A 113 3.49 -1.79 -5.40
N TYR A 114 3.20 -1.76 -4.10
CA TYR A 114 3.61 -2.82 -3.18
C TYR A 114 3.01 -4.18 -3.59
N ALA A 115 1.73 -4.22 -3.93
CA ALA A 115 1.04 -5.43 -4.38
C ALA A 115 1.53 -5.96 -5.75
N LEU A 116 2.27 -5.16 -6.50
CA LEU A 116 2.83 -5.51 -7.81
C LEU A 116 4.30 -5.94 -7.72
N ASN A 117 4.94 -5.77 -6.55
CA ASN A 117 6.37 -6.07 -6.37
C ASN A 117 6.64 -7.57 -6.55
N PRO A 118 7.46 -7.97 -7.52
CA PRO A 118 7.74 -9.39 -7.77
C PRO A 118 8.49 -10.09 -6.62
N VAL A 119 9.19 -9.34 -5.75
CA VAL A 119 9.93 -9.92 -4.61
C VAL A 119 8.98 -10.51 -3.58
N ILE A 120 7.86 -9.83 -3.31
CA ILE A 120 6.85 -10.28 -2.34
C ILE A 120 5.70 -11.08 -2.97
N ARG A 121 5.78 -11.34 -4.28
CA ARG A 121 4.66 -11.97 -5.00
C ARG A 121 4.21 -13.30 -4.42
N PRO A 122 5.11 -14.24 -4.06
CA PRO A 122 4.69 -15.51 -3.46
C PRO A 122 3.89 -15.33 -2.16
N GLN A 123 4.33 -14.40 -1.30
CA GLN A 123 3.66 -14.10 -0.04
C GLN A 123 2.32 -13.41 -0.28
N MET A 124 2.25 -12.50 -1.25
CA MET A 124 0.99 -11.84 -1.63
C MET A 124 -0.04 -12.85 -2.13
N VAL A 125 0.36 -13.76 -3.00
CA VAL A 125 -0.52 -14.82 -3.52
C VAL A 125 -0.99 -15.73 -2.37
N ALA A 126 -0.10 -16.13 -1.48
CA ALA A 126 -0.48 -16.94 -0.33
C ALA A 126 -1.51 -16.25 0.58
N LEU A 127 -1.37 -14.93 0.79
CA LEU A 127 -2.36 -14.15 1.56
C LEU A 127 -3.71 -14.06 0.83
N LEU A 128 -3.69 -13.85 -0.49
CA LEU A 128 -4.92 -13.78 -1.30
C LEU A 128 -5.64 -15.14 -1.35
N ASP A 129 -4.89 -16.24 -1.46
CA ASP A 129 -5.43 -17.61 -1.42
C ASP A 129 -6.05 -17.93 -0.06
N ASP A 130 -5.39 -17.50 1.03
CA ASP A 130 -5.91 -17.68 2.39
C ASP A 130 -7.21 -16.90 2.59
N ALA A 131 -7.23 -15.62 2.19
CA ALA A 131 -8.43 -14.78 2.24
C ALA A 131 -9.59 -15.38 1.46
N ARG A 132 -9.35 -15.85 0.23
CA ARG A 132 -10.37 -16.52 -0.60
C ARG A 132 -10.88 -17.80 0.03
N THR A 133 -9.99 -18.61 0.61
CA THR A 133 -10.34 -19.87 1.25
C THR A 133 -11.23 -19.68 2.46
N HIS A 134 -11.03 -18.60 3.22
CA HIS A 134 -11.84 -18.26 4.38
C HIS A 134 -13.08 -17.42 4.07
N GLY A 135 -13.31 -17.06 2.80
CA GLY A 135 -14.49 -16.31 2.39
C GLY A 135 -14.44 -14.82 2.72
N ALA A 136 -13.24 -14.26 2.85
CA ALA A 136 -13.06 -12.82 2.99
C ALA A 136 -13.35 -12.09 1.67
N ILE A 137 -13.77 -10.84 1.75
CA ILE A 137 -13.95 -9.95 0.59
C ILE A 137 -12.58 -9.36 0.21
N ILE A 138 -12.15 -9.58 -1.01
CA ILE A 138 -10.87 -9.10 -1.52
C ILE A 138 -11.07 -7.79 -2.26
N TYR A 139 -10.55 -6.70 -1.68
CA TYR A 139 -10.65 -5.34 -2.21
C TYR A 139 -9.30 -4.87 -2.75
N TYR A 140 -9.19 -4.66 -4.06
CA TYR A 140 -7.97 -4.21 -4.72
C TYR A 140 -8.03 -2.71 -5.05
N ASP A 141 -7.13 -1.90 -4.42
CA ASP A 141 -6.91 -0.49 -4.79
C ASP A 141 -5.69 -0.38 -5.69
N VAL A 142 -5.91 -0.16 -6.97
CA VAL A 142 -4.87 -0.16 -8.02
C VAL A 142 -3.78 0.85 -7.70
N ASN A 143 -4.13 2.11 -7.43
CA ASN A 143 -3.27 3.21 -7.03
C ASN A 143 -1.89 3.21 -7.74
N PHE A 144 -1.92 3.14 -9.08
CA PHE A 144 -0.73 3.05 -9.92
C PHE A 144 -0.19 4.43 -10.26
N ARG A 145 0.96 4.79 -9.71
CA ARG A 145 1.53 6.13 -9.87
C ARG A 145 2.23 6.32 -11.21
N GLN A 146 2.19 7.55 -11.76
CA GLN A 146 2.90 7.95 -12.99
C GLN A 146 4.40 7.64 -12.94
N SER A 147 5.02 7.69 -11.75
CA SER A 147 6.44 7.34 -11.56
C SER A 147 6.79 5.91 -11.99
N HIS A 148 5.81 5.00 -12.03
CA HIS A 148 5.98 3.60 -12.42
C HIS A 148 5.57 3.29 -13.87
N LYS A 149 5.21 4.32 -14.65
CA LYS A 149 4.73 4.17 -16.03
C LYS A 149 5.65 3.32 -16.93
N ASN A 150 6.96 3.47 -16.74
CA ASN A 150 7.94 2.72 -17.53
C ASN A 150 8.03 1.22 -17.16
N GLU A 151 7.42 0.83 -16.04
CA GLU A 151 7.41 -0.54 -15.53
C GLU A 151 6.10 -1.29 -15.85
N VAL A 152 5.11 -0.63 -16.46
CA VAL A 152 3.78 -1.19 -16.75
C VAL A 152 3.89 -2.58 -17.37
N MET A 153 4.66 -2.73 -18.45
CA MET A 153 4.82 -4.00 -19.16
C MET A 153 5.34 -5.13 -18.25
N LYS A 154 6.29 -4.80 -17.37
CA LYS A 154 6.89 -5.76 -16.42
C LYS A 154 5.92 -6.15 -15.33
N LEU A 155 5.07 -5.23 -14.89
CA LEU A 155 4.15 -5.40 -13.76
C LEU A 155 2.78 -5.92 -14.17
N THR A 156 2.45 -5.88 -15.46
CA THR A 156 1.15 -6.33 -16.01
C THR A 156 0.75 -7.74 -15.57
N PRO A 157 1.63 -8.76 -15.55
CA PRO A 157 1.22 -10.09 -15.09
C PRO A 157 0.68 -10.09 -13.66
N ASN A 158 1.38 -9.41 -12.73
CA ASN A 158 0.94 -9.31 -11.35
C ASN A 158 -0.33 -8.46 -11.20
N LEU A 159 -0.48 -7.43 -12.04
CA LEU A 159 -1.69 -6.61 -12.08
C LEU A 159 -2.92 -7.45 -12.48
N LEU A 160 -2.81 -8.22 -13.56
CA LEU A 160 -3.90 -9.07 -14.05
C LEU A 160 -4.27 -10.14 -13.01
N GLU A 161 -3.28 -10.77 -12.41
CA GLU A 161 -3.51 -11.75 -11.35
C GLU A 161 -4.19 -11.12 -10.12
N ASN A 162 -3.83 -9.89 -9.73
CA ASN A 162 -4.53 -9.17 -8.67
C ASN A 162 -6.01 -8.90 -9.02
N LEU A 163 -6.29 -8.55 -10.28
CA LEU A 163 -7.67 -8.35 -10.76
C LEU A 163 -8.49 -9.66 -10.72
N GLU A 164 -7.88 -10.81 -10.99
CA GLU A 164 -8.53 -12.12 -10.91
C GLU A 164 -8.85 -12.53 -9.47
N TYR A 165 -8.08 -12.07 -8.49
CA TYR A 165 -8.36 -12.30 -7.07
C TYR A 165 -9.46 -11.40 -6.52
N ALA A 166 -9.58 -10.18 -7.02
CA ALA A 166 -10.40 -9.14 -6.41
C ALA A 166 -11.90 -9.34 -6.64
N ASP A 167 -12.68 -9.23 -5.56
CA ASP A 167 -14.14 -9.09 -5.62
C ASP A 167 -14.55 -7.66 -5.94
N ILE A 168 -13.75 -6.69 -5.46
CA ILE A 168 -13.96 -5.25 -5.68
C ILE A 168 -12.64 -4.65 -6.16
N VAL A 169 -12.70 -3.91 -7.26
CA VAL A 169 -11.56 -3.15 -7.79
C VAL A 169 -11.87 -1.66 -7.74
N ARG A 170 -10.96 -0.90 -7.17
CA ARG A 170 -11.01 0.56 -7.16
C ARG A 170 -9.75 1.13 -7.81
N GLY A 171 -9.90 2.15 -8.61
CA GLY A 171 -8.82 2.95 -9.16
C GLY A 171 -9.31 4.35 -9.48
N SER A 172 -8.39 5.30 -9.62
CA SER A 172 -8.69 6.62 -10.14
C SER A 172 -8.68 6.59 -11.67
N HIS A 173 -9.26 7.62 -12.31
CA HIS A 173 -9.14 7.81 -13.76
C HIS A 173 -7.66 7.91 -14.21
N GLU A 174 -6.79 8.48 -13.36
CA GLU A 174 -5.35 8.57 -13.64
C GLU A 174 -4.68 7.19 -13.67
N ASP A 175 -5.06 6.27 -12.78
CA ASP A 175 -4.54 4.91 -12.77
C ASP A 175 -4.85 4.21 -14.10
N PHE A 176 -6.09 4.30 -14.55
CA PHE A 176 -6.54 3.64 -15.78
C PHE A 176 -5.99 4.32 -17.05
N GLU A 177 -5.84 5.65 -17.03
CA GLU A 177 -5.15 6.35 -18.12
C GLU A 177 -3.69 5.90 -18.26
N VAL A 178 -2.98 5.71 -17.15
CA VAL A 178 -1.59 5.22 -17.18
C VAL A 178 -1.52 3.79 -17.68
N LEU A 179 -2.39 2.91 -17.20
CA LEU A 179 -2.37 1.47 -17.48
C LEU A 179 -2.91 1.15 -18.88
N TYR A 180 -4.04 1.73 -19.25
CA TYR A 180 -4.82 1.32 -20.42
C TYR A 180 -4.99 2.41 -21.47
N LYS A 181 -4.50 3.64 -21.22
CA LYS A 181 -4.74 4.82 -22.06
C LYS A 181 -6.23 5.12 -22.22
N LYS A 182 -7.00 4.86 -21.19
CA LYS A 182 -8.45 5.09 -21.11
C LYS A 182 -8.82 5.47 -19.69
N ASP A 183 -9.61 6.52 -19.57
CA ASP A 183 -10.14 7.06 -18.31
C ASP A 183 -11.67 6.88 -18.15
N ASP A 184 -12.32 6.43 -19.23
CA ASP A 184 -13.76 6.19 -19.28
C ASP A 184 -14.08 4.81 -18.64
N PRO A 185 -14.84 4.75 -17.53
CA PRO A 185 -15.16 3.49 -16.84
C PRO A 185 -15.78 2.43 -17.76
N ASP A 186 -16.67 2.84 -18.70
CA ASP A 186 -17.34 1.93 -19.63
C ASP A 186 -16.39 1.27 -20.66
N LYS A 187 -15.14 1.75 -20.71
CA LYS A 187 -14.12 1.23 -21.62
C LYS A 187 -12.99 0.50 -20.88
N VAL A 188 -12.96 0.60 -19.57
CA VAL A 188 -11.96 -0.05 -18.71
C VAL A 188 -12.48 -1.38 -18.18
N TYR A 189 -13.80 -1.44 -17.92
CA TYR A 189 -14.50 -2.65 -17.46
C TYR A 189 -14.55 -3.75 -18.51
#